data_dddf594f889705d4e6cfde7e69744150
#
_entry.id   dddf594f889705d4e6cfde7e69744150
#
_cell.length_a   1.000
_cell.length_b   1.000
_cell.length_c   1.000
_cell.angle_alpha   90.00
_cell.angle_beta   90.00
_cell.angle_gamma   90.00
#
_symmetry.space_group_name_H-M   'P 1'
#
loop_
_entity.id
_entity.type
_entity.pdbx_description
1 polymer ?
#
loop_
_entity_poly.entity_id
_entity_poly.type
_entity_poly.pdbx_seq_one_letter_code
_entity_poly.pdbx_strand_id
1 'polypeptide(L)'
;MISVKKRALTVSAALAAFALTFGAPVLGHAAYQLNPEVKDATPALKEASAIGVRTHNTEALQNLPNKDAMVVMSFGTTYKDTRAKTIDATVDAIKAAHPNTKVITAFTSHIIRDRIQQKEGITYPTPEEALAELKKDGYTRVALASLDVIPGMEYNYDAAVYNLYKDNFKKMTLGTSLMYWMGQENQTDQVIE
;
A
#
# COMPACT_ATOMS: atom_id res chain seq x y z
N MET A 1 -19.00 22.34 -43.27
CA MET A 1 -19.13 22.45 -41.82
C MET A 1 -19.11 21.04 -41.26
N ILE A 2 -17.94 20.62 -40.74
CA ILE A 2 -17.76 19.26 -40.19
C ILE A 2 -17.88 19.38 -38.68
N SER A 3 -18.94 18.81 -38.14
CA SER A 3 -19.22 18.77 -36.69
C SER A 3 -18.28 17.79 -36.01
N VAL A 4 -17.31 18.29 -35.27
CA VAL A 4 -16.45 17.47 -34.41
C VAL A 4 -17.21 17.19 -33.11
N LYS A 5 -17.80 15.99 -33.00
CA LYS A 5 -18.34 15.46 -31.73
C LYS A 5 -17.18 15.23 -30.77
N LYS A 6 -17.06 16.06 -29.75
CA LYS A 6 -16.20 15.82 -28.59
C LYS A 6 -16.69 14.52 -27.90
N ARG A 7 -15.98 13.43 -28.11
CA ARG A 7 -16.11 12.24 -27.28
C ARG A 7 -15.41 12.53 -25.95
N ALA A 8 -16.19 12.69 -24.91
CA ALA A 8 -15.68 12.67 -23.55
C ALA A 8 -15.07 11.28 -23.32
N LEU A 9 -13.74 11.24 -23.19
CA LEU A 9 -13.04 10.06 -22.74
C LEU A 9 -13.34 9.91 -21.25
N THR A 10 -14.31 9.11 -20.90
CA THR A 10 -14.48 8.62 -19.55
C THR A 10 -13.30 7.70 -19.26
N VAL A 11 -12.28 8.26 -18.62
CA VAL A 11 -11.25 7.47 -17.97
C VAL A 11 -11.96 6.76 -16.81
N SER A 12 -12.43 5.56 -17.07
CA SER A 12 -12.77 4.63 -16.01
C SER A 12 -11.44 4.23 -15.38
N ALA A 13 -11.01 5.01 -14.37
CA ALA A 13 -9.99 4.54 -13.46
C ALA A 13 -10.58 3.27 -12.84
N ALA A 14 -10.10 2.12 -13.27
CA ALA A 14 -10.23 0.90 -12.54
C ALA A 14 -9.44 1.10 -11.24
N LEU A 15 -10.06 1.77 -10.26
CA LEU A 15 -9.67 1.67 -8.88
C LEU A 15 -9.81 0.19 -8.56
N ALA A 16 -8.69 -0.53 -8.57
CA ALA A 16 -8.62 -1.80 -7.89
C ALA A 16 -9.11 -1.51 -6.48
N ALA A 17 -10.35 -1.89 -6.21
CA ALA A 17 -10.95 -1.70 -4.91
C ALA A 17 -10.07 -2.45 -3.92
N PHE A 18 -9.21 -1.73 -3.20
CA PHE A 18 -8.63 -2.19 -1.97
C PHE A 18 -9.79 -2.32 -0.98
N ALA A 19 -10.55 -3.40 -1.13
CA ALA A 19 -11.50 -3.81 -0.12
C ALA A 19 -10.70 -4.31 1.08
N LEU A 20 -10.15 -3.37 1.85
CA LEU A 20 -9.74 -3.62 3.22
C LEU A 20 -11.03 -3.82 4.03
N THR A 21 -11.66 -4.97 3.85
CA THR A 21 -12.74 -5.40 4.73
C THR A 21 -12.12 -5.77 6.07
N PHE A 22 -12.03 -4.78 6.93
CA PHE A 22 -11.77 -4.99 8.34
C PHE A 22 -13.00 -5.65 8.98
N GLY A 23 -13.19 -6.93 8.86
CA GLY A 23 -14.36 -7.48 9.53
C GLY A 23 -14.81 -8.89 9.20
N ALA A 24 -14.30 -9.49 8.15
CA ALA A 24 -14.43 -10.93 7.94
C ALA A 24 -13.04 -11.57 8.00
N PRO A 25 -12.90 -12.87 8.36
CA PRO A 25 -11.68 -13.55 7.99
C PRO A 25 -11.60 -13.38 6.47
N VAL A 26 -10.69 -12.51 6.04
CA VAL A 26 -10.34 -12.41 4.62
C VAL A 26 -9.84 -13.81 4.31
N LEU A 27 -10.71 -14.60 3.69
CA LEU A 27 -10.27 -15.70 2.86
C LEU A 27 -9.23 -15.06 1.96
N GLY A 28 -7.96 -15.38 2.22
CA GLY A 28 -6.84 -14.66 1.67
C GLY A 28 -7.10 -14.42 0.20
N HIS A 29 -6.90 -13.20 -0.24
CA HIS A 29 -6.64 -12.98 -1.65
C HIS A 29 -5.63 -14.06 -2.00
N ALA A 30 -5.97 -14.86 -2.99
CA ALA A 30 -5.28 -16.10 -3.29
C ALA A 30 -3.79 -15.91 -3.04
N ALA A 31 -3.30 -16.44 -1.92
CA ALA A 31 -1.88 -16.60 -1.75
C ALA A 31 -1.47 -17.26 -3.04
N TYR A 32 -0.51 -16.68 -3.74
CA TYR A 32 0.00 -17.25 -4.95
C TYR A 32 0.23 -18.72 -4.69
N GLN A 33 -0.47 -19.60 -5.40
CA GLN A 33 -0.32 -21.01 -5.18
C GLN A 33 0.78 -21.49 -6.14
N LEU A 34 1.79 -22.11 -5.57
CA LEU A 34 2.77 -22.82 -6.36
C LEU A 34 2.07 -23.78 -7.32
N ASN A 35 2.61 -23.92 -8.52
CA ASN A 35 2.15 -24.92 -9.46
C ASN A 35 2.04 -26.30 -8.75
N PRO A 36 0.91 -27.03 -8.89
CA PRO A 36 0.72 -28.33 -8.24
C PRO A 36 1.78 -29.39 -8.62
N GLU A 37 2.54 -29.18 -9.69
CA GLU A 37 3.65 -30.04 -10.10
C GLU A 37 4.90 -29.84 -9.23
N VAL A 38 5.02 -28.73 -8.51
CA VAL A 38 6.11 -28.47 -7.57
C VAL A 38 5.88 -29.27 -6.29
N LYS A 39 6.51 -30.44 -6.20
CA LYS A 39 6.32 -31.38 -5.08
C LYS A 39 7.20 -31.06 -3.88
N ASP A 40 8.40 -30.52 -4.10
CA ASP A 40 9.42 -30.31 -3.07
C ASP A 40 9.78 -28.83 -2.94
N ALA A 41 8.77 -27.98 -2.70
CA ALA A 41 8.97 -26.55 -2.55
C ALA A 41 9.87 -26.24 -1.35
N THR A 42 11.02 -25.62 -1.62
CA THR A 42 11.94 -25.13 -0.58
C THR A 42 11.30 -23.98 0.22
N PRO A 43 11.80 -23.69 1.45
CA PRO A 43 11.33 -22.52 2.20
C PRO A 43 11.48 -21.21 1.43
N ALA A 44 12.57 -21.04 0.70
CA ALA A 44 12.82 -19.85 -0.12
C ALA A 44 11.81 -19.73 -1.27
N LEU A 45 11.45 -20.83 -1.94
CA LEU A 45 10.44 -20.84 -2.99
C LEU A 45 9.06 -20.51 -2.43
N LYS A 46 8.70 -21.05 -1.27
CA LYS A 46 7.44 -20.73 -0.58
C LYS A 46 7.37 -19.26 -0.17
N GLU A 47 8.48 -18.69 0.31
CA GLU A 47 8.54 -17.28 0.65
C GLU A 47 8.45 -16.40 -0.60
N ALA A 48 9.14 -16.76 -1.69
CA ALA A 48 9.06 -16.06 -2.96
C ALA A 48 7.65 -16.12 -3.57
N SER A 49 6.92 -17.23 -3.37
CA SER A 49 5.55 -17.36 -3.86
C SER A 49 4.51 -16.65 -2.98
N ALA A 50 4.85 -16.30 -1.74
CA ALA A 50 3.99 -15.49 -0.86
C ALA A 50 3.99 -14.01 -1.27
N ILE A 51 3.99 -13.77 -2.59
CA ILE A 51 3.92 -12.44 -3.20
C ILE A 51 2.49 -11.94 -3.08
N GLY A 52 2.32 -10.67 -2.76
CA GLY A 52 1.01 -10.05 -2.64
C GLY A 52 0.85 -9.23 -1.38
N VAL A 53 -0.37 -8.99 -0.97
CA VAL A 53 -0.65 -8.28 0.28
C VAL A 53 -0.11 -9.10 1.46
N ARG A 54 0.89 -8.54 2.13
CA ARG A 54 1.43 -9.13 3.36
C ARG A 54 0.51 -8.78 4.51
N THR A 55 0.20 -9.74 5.35
CA THR A 55 -0.62 -9.54 6.54
C THR A 55 0.07 -10.16 7.75
N HIS A 56 0.16 -9.38 8.83
CA HIS A 56 0.65 -9.83 10.11
C HIS A 56 -0.38 -9.54 11.21
N ASN A 57 -0.60 -10.51 12.10
CA ASN A 57 -1.44 -10.37 13.28
C ASN A 57 -0.58 -10.66 14.51
N THR A 58 -0.49 -9.68 15.40
CA THR A 58 0.29 -9.80 16.65
C THR A 58 -0.59 -10.38 17.74
N GLU A 59 -0.33 -11.63 18.13
CA GLU A 59 -1.16 -12.37 19.10
C GLU A 59 -1.33 -11.63 20.42
N ALA A 60 -0.26 -11.09 20.96
CA ALA A 60 -0.27 -10.36 22.24
C ALA A 60 -1.20 -9.13 22.25
N LEU A 61 -1.57 -8.61 21.09
CA LEU A 61 -2.36 -7.39 20.93
C LEU A 61 -3.81 -7.67 20.50
N GLN A 62 -4.22 -8.94 20.36
CA GLN A 62 -5.54 -9.30 19.81
C GLN A 62 -6.72 -8.81 20.66
N ASN A 63 -6.51 -8.60 21.97
CA ASN A 63 -7.54 -8.11 22.90
C ASN A 63 -7.78 -6.58 22.79
N LEU A 64 -6.92 -5.85 22.08
CA LEU A 64 -7.12 -4.40 21.90
C LEU A 64 -8.35 -4.12 21.01
N PRO A 65 -9.08 -3.02 21.27
CA PRO A 65 -10.18 -2.60 20.41
C PRO A 65 -9.67 -2.29 19.00
N ASN A 66 -10.53 -2.49 18.01
CA ASN A 66 -10.17 -2.16 16.62
C ASN A 66 -10.25 -0.65 16.40
N LYS A 67 -9.16 -0.06 15.98
CA LYS A 67 -9.08 1.33 15.52
C LYS A 67 -8.19 1.37 14.29
N ASP A 68 -8.76 1.81 13.17
CA ASP A 68 -8.20 1.61 11.86
C ASP A 68 -7.49 2.86 11.33
N ALA A 69 -6.32 2.66 10.74
CA ALA A 69 -5.59 3.67 10.03
C ALA A 69 -4.93 3.12 8.75
N MET A 70 -4.60 4.02 7.86
CA MET A 70 -3.84 3.75 6.65
C MET A 70 -2.70 4.74 6.52
N VAL A 71 -1.51 4.25 6.21
CA VAL A 71 -0.38 5.06 5.79
C VAL A 71 -0.21 4.87 4.29
N VAL A 72 -0.45 5.94 3.53
CA VAL A 72 -0.21 5.97 2.09
C VAL A 72 1.22 6.44 1.87
N MET A 73 2.06 5.54 1.38
CA MET A 73 3.50 5.77 1.19
C MET A 73 3.80 6.12 -0.27
N SER A 74 4.65 7.09 -0.49
CA SER A 74 5.10 7.53 -1.80
C SER A 74 6.52 8.06 -1.70
N PHE A 75 7.30 7.92 -2.78
CA PHE A 75 8.59 8.60 -2.87
C PHE A 75 8.44 10.12 -2.76
N GLY A 76 7.32 10.66 -3.24
CA GLY A 76 7.01 12.08 -3.21
C GLY A 76 7.55 12.83 -4.43
N THR A 77 7.18 14.11 -4.53
CA THR A 77 7.68 15.04 -5.54
C THR A 77 7.67 16.47 -5.03
N THR A 78 8.69 17.26 -5.40
CA THR A 78 8.76 18.69 -5.09
C THR A 78 7.96 19.57 -6.06
N TYR A 79 7.42 18.98 -7.11
CA TYR A 79 6.59 19.70 -8.09
C TYR A 79 5.14 19.74 -7.58
N LYS A 80 4.73 20.92 -7.07
CA LYS A 80 3.43 21.12 -6.44
C LYS A 80 2.25 20.69 -7.32
N ASP A 81 2.24 21.11 -8.59
CA ASP A 81 1.14 20.79 -9.51
C ASP A 81 1.07 19.30 -9.82
N THR A 82 2.23 18.66 -9.98
CA THR A 82 2.30 17.20 -10.16
C THR A 82 1.78 16.48 -8.92
N ARG A 83 2.26 16.88 -7.73
CA ARG A 83 1.82 16.30 -6.46
C ARG A 83 0.30 16.39 -6.30
N ALA A 84 -0.27 17.57 -6.54
CA ALA A 84 -1.71 17.80 -6.44
C ALA A 84 -2.53 16.92 -7.40
N LYS A 85 -2.04 16.73 -8.64
CA LYS A 85 -2.76 15.96 -9.67
C LYS A 85 -2.57 14.44 -9.57
N THR A 86 -1.60 13.99 -8.82
CA THR A 86 -1.27 12.56 -8.70
C THR A 86 -1.42 12.08 -7.26
N ILE A 87 -0.45 12.35 -6.40
CA ILE A 87 -0.41 11.83 -5.02
C ILE A 87 -1.61 12.33 -4.23
N ASP A 88 -1.83 13.64 -4.19
CA ASP A 88 -2.90 14.24 -3.37
C ASP A 88 -4.27 13.78 -3.87
N ALA A 89 -4.50 13.78 -5.19
CA ALA A 89 -5.75 13.30 -5.79
C ALA A 89 -6.02 11.82 -5.48
N THR A 90 -4.97 10.99 -5.49
CA THR A 90 -5.09 9.56 -5.13
C THR A 90 -5.41 9.40 -3.64
N VAL A 91 -4.73 10.15 -2.77
CA VAL A 91 -4.98 10.13 -1.33
C VAL A 91 -6.41 10.61 -1.01
N ASP A 92 -6.89 11.64 -1.69
CA ASP A 92 -8.25 12.14 -1.51
C ASP A 92 -9.31 11.12 -1.95
N ALA A 93 -9.06 10.39 -3.05
CA ALA A 93 -9.91 9.27 -3.45
C ALA A 93 -9.92 8.13 -2.41
N ILE A 94 -8.76 7.81 -1.83
CA ILE A 94 -8.65 6.83 -0.75
C ILE A 94 -9.43 7.28 0.48
N LYS A 95 -9.29 8.53 0.91
CA LYS A 95 -10.05 9.09 2.04
C LYS A 95 -11.55 9.04 1.81
N ALA A 96 -11.99 9.36 0.59
CA ALA A 96 -13.40 9.30 0.21
C ALA A 96 -13.96 7.87 0.25
N ALA A 97 -13.15 6.89 -0.16
CA ALA A 97 -13.53 5.46 -0.11
C ALA A 97 -13.51 4.88 1.33
N HIS A 98 -12.75 5.48 2.23
CA HIS A 98 -12.56 5.00 3.61
C HIS A 98 -12.84 6.11 4.65
N PRO A 99 -14.07 6.64 4.75
CA PRO A 99 -14.39 7.83 5.56
C PRO A 99 -14.17 7.64 7.07
N ASN A 100 -14.15 6.41 7.54
CA ASN A 100 -13.97 6.07 8.96
C ASN A 100 -12.53 5.62 9.29
N THR A 101 -11.60 5.74 8.35
CA THR A 101 -10.20 5.35 8.52
C THR A 101 -9.32 6.59 8.56
N LYS A 102 -8.45 6.70 9.55
CA LYS A 102 -7.41 7.73 9.56
C LYS A 102 -6.43 7.46 8.44
N VAL A 103 -6.26 8.41 7.53
CA VAL A 103 -5.30 8.29 6.41
C VAL A 103 -4.19 9.31 6.61
N ILE A 104 -2.95 8.83 6.64
CA ILE A 104 -1.72 9.65 6.70
C ILE A 104 -0.95 9.44 5.39
N THR A 105 -0.56 10.54 4.74
CA THR A 105 0.38 10.49 3.61
C THR A 105 1.79 10.59 4.15
N ALA A 106 2.64 9.63 3.83
CA ALA A 106 4.03 9.61 4.22
C ALA A 106 4.93 9.57 2.98
N PHE A 107 6.04 10.32 3.02
CA PHE A 107 7.01 10.31 1.93
C PHE A 107 8.27 9.58 2.33
N THR A 108 8.72 8.66 1.47
CA THR A 108 9.92 7.85 1.71
C THR A 108 11.20 8.60 1.38
N SER A 109 11.16 9.59 0.48
CA SER A 109 12.33 10.40 0.15
C SER A 109 12.53 11.55 1.15
N HIS A 110 13.53 11.44 2.01
CA HIS A 110 13.92 12.49 2.95
C HIS A 110 14.28 13.80 2.25
N ILE A 111 15.01 13.72 1.14
CA ILE A 111 15.42 14.91 0.37
C ILE A 111 14.19 15.67 -0.16
N ILE A 112 13.19 14.96 -0.67
CA ILE A 112 11.96 15.57 -1.18
C ILE A 112 11.17 16.21 -0.05
N ARG A 113 11.02 15.54 1.09
CA ARG A 113 10.38 16.07 2.30
C ARG A 113 11.02 17.39 2.72
N ASP A 114 12.33 17.39 2.88
CA ASP A 114 13.09 18.58 3.31
C ASP A 114 12.93 19.76 2.35
N ARG A 115 12.98 19.47 1.04
CA ARG A 115 12.78 20.49 0.00
C ARG A 115 11.37 21.07 0.01
N ILE A 116 10.34 20.26 0.24
CA ILE A 116 8.95 20.73 0.35
C ILE A 116 8.80 21.57 1.60
N GLN A 117 9.32 21.13 2.72
CA GLN A 117 9.27 21.87 3.96
C GLN A 117 9.97 23.24 3.84
N GLN A 118 11.14 23.29 3.21
CA GLN A 118 11.88 24.55 2.98
C GLN A 118 11.15 25.51 2.02
N LYS A 119 10.51 24.98 0.97
CA LYS A 119 9.89 25.81 -0.07
C LYS A 119 8.44 26.19 0.22
N GLU A 120 7.70 25.30 0.88
CA GLU A 120 6.26 25.42 1.04
C GLU A 120 5.80 25.45 2.49
N GLY A 121 6.71 25.20 3.46
CA GLY A 121 6.38 25.11 4.89
C GLY A 121 5.53 23.88 5.23
N ILE A 122 5.38 22.92 4.30
CA ILE A 122 4.59 21.70 4.50
C ILE A 122 5.51 20.59 4.96
N THR A 123 5.14 19.92 6.05
CA THR A 123 5.88 18.77 6.57
C THR A 123 5.10 17.47 6.29
N TYR A 124 5.71 16.58 5.51
CA TYR A 124 5.22 15.21 5.35
C TYR A 124 6.00 14.29 6.31
N PRO A 125 5.34 13.41 7.07
CA PRO A 125 6.05 12.41 7.88
C PRO A 125 6.78 11.40 7.01
N THR A 126 7.80 10.74 7.57
CA THR A 126 8.27 9.46 7.05
C THR A 126 7.25 8.37 7.41
N PRO A 127 7.30 7.18 6.76
CA PRO A 127 6.47 6.05 7.18
C PRO A 127 6.62 5.72 8.67
N GLU A 128 7.84 5.75 9.21
CA GLU A 128 8.13 5.48 10.61
C GLU A 128 7.53 6.53 11.56
N GLU A 129 7.65 7.81 11.20
CA GLU A 129 7.04 8.92 11.95
C GLU A 129 5.51 8.78 11.97
N ALA A 130 4.91 8.44 10.82
CA ALA A 130 3.47 8.20 10.72
C ALA A 130 3.02 7.01 11.59
N LEU A 131 3.78 5.91 11.59
CA LEU A 131 3.49 4.76 12.43
C LEU A 131 3.65 5.06 13.92
N ALA A 132 4.65 5.85 14.30
CA ALA A 132 4.85 6.28 15.69
C ALA A 132 3.69 7.16 16.16
N GLU A 133 3.19 8.09 15.33
CA GLU A 133 2.00 8.90 15.61
C GLU A 133 0.77 8.00 15.81
N LEU A 134 0.51 7.08 14.86
CA LEU A 134 -0.64 6.17 14.94
C LEU A 134 -0.61 5.31 16.20
N LYS A 135 0.57 4.79 16.57
CA LYS A 135 0.72 4.00 17.80
C LYS A 135 0.42 4.83 19.04
N LYS A 136 0.97 6.06 19.11
CA LYS A 136 0.71 7.02 20.19
C LYS A 136 -0.77 7.35 20.33
N ASP A 137 -1.48 7.49 19.21
CA ASP A 137 -2.90 7.81 19.15
C ASP A 137 -3.82 6.60 19.36
N GLY A 138 -3.22 5.41 19.62
CA GLY A 138 -3.95 4.19 19.95
C GLY A 138 -4.59 3.49 18.76
N TYR A 139 -4.12 3.74 17.55
CA TYR A 139 -4.52 2.92 16.39
C TYR A 139 -3.93 1.53 16.50
N THR A 140 -4.75 0.51 16.20
CA THR A 140 -4.40 -0.89 16.44
C THR A 140 -4.30 -1.70 15.16
N ARG A 141 -5.00 -1.29 14.10
CA ARG A 141 -4.93 -1.95 12.81
C ARG A 141 -4.46 -0.94 11.76
N VAL A 142 -3.36 -1.24 11.09
CA VAL A 142 -2.74 -0.34 10.14
C VAL A 142 -2.55 -1.02 8.79
N ALA A 143 -2.99 -0.35 7.73
CA ALA A 143 -2.68 -0.71 6.37
C ALA A 143 -1.59 0.21 5.81
N LEU A 144 -0.54 -0.36 5.24
CA LEU A 144 0.47 0.33 4.46
C LEU A 144 0.10 0.20 2.98
N ALA A 145 -0.18 1.32 2.33
CA ALA A 145 -0.52 1.40 0.91
C ALA A 145 0.61 2.09 0.16
N SER A 146 1.37 1.32 -0.63
CA SER A 146 2.42 1.88 -1.48
C SER A 146 1.82 2.49 -2.75
N LEU A 147 2.28 3.69 -3.12
CA LEU A 147 2.02 4.30 -4.43
C LEU A 147 3.19 4.12 -5.39
N ASP A 148 4.18 3.33 -5.03
CA ASP A 148 5.27 2.99 -5.93
C ASP A 148 4.74 2.20 -7.12
N VAL A 149 5.19 2.58 -8.32
CA VAL A 149 4.67 2.00 -9.56
C VAL A 149 5.19 0.58 -9.75
N ILE A 150 6.46 0.35 -9.44
CA ILE A 150 7.15 -0.94 -9.61
C ILE A 150 7.77 -1.41 -8.29
N PRO A 151 8.03 -2.70 -8.11
CA PRO A 151 8.66 -3.24 -6.91
C PRO A 151 10.18 -2.99 -6.90
N GLY A 152 10.57 -1.71 -6.93
CA GLY A 152 11.95 -1.26 -6.90
C GLY A 152 12.51 -1.07 -5.49
N MET A 153 13.59 -0.28 -5.40
CA MET A 153 14.25 0.05 -4.12
C MET A 153 13.32 0.78 -3.15
N GLU A 154 12.46 1.63 -3.69
CA GLU A 154 11.47 2.39 -2.92
C GLU A 154 10.49 1.44 -2.24
N TYR A 155 9.96 0.47 -2.98
CA TYR A 155 9.08 -0.56 -2.41
C TYR A 155 9.80 -1.48 -1.42
N ASN A 156 11.10 -1.75 -1.62
CA ASN A 156 11.89 -2.48 -0.63
C ASN A 156 11.99 -1.72 0.70
N TYR A 157 12.02 -0.40 0.66
CA TYR A 157 11.95 0.42 1.86
C TYR A 157 10.58 0.28 2.56
N ASP A 158 9.48 0.30 1.81
CA ASP A 158 8.15 0.04 2.34
C ASP A 158 8.05 -1.34 3.01
N ALA A 159 8.64 -2.35 2.37
CA ALA A 159 8.71 -3.70 2.91
C ALA A 159 9.58 -3.78 4.18
N ALA A 160 10.68 -3.03 4.25
CA ALA A 160 11.51 -2.95 5.44
C ALA A 160 10.75 -2.29 6.60
N VAL A 161 10.04 -1.20 6.35
CA VAL A 161 9.17 -0.55 7.35
C VAL A 161 8.13 -1.54 7.88
N TYR A 162 7.43 -2.24 6.98
CA TYR A 162 6.48 -3.28 7.40
C TYR A 162 7.13 -4.32 8.31
N ASN A 163 8.26 -4.87 7.93
CA ASN A 163 8.94 -5.92 8.70
C ASN A 163 9.39 -5.45 10.08
N LEU A 164 9.84 -4.21 10.20
CA LEU A 164 10.33 -3.62 11.46
C LEU A 164 9.19 -3.24 12.42
N TYR A 165 8.02 -2.88 11.89
CA TYR A 165 6.95 -2.28 12.70
C TYR A 165 5.70 -3.16 12.86
N LYS A 166 5.57 -4.26 12.12
CA LYS A 166 4.38 -5.11 12.11
C LYS A 166 3.94 -5.60 13.50
N ASP A 167 4.89 -5.88 14.38
CA ASP A 167 4.62 -6.36 15.74
C ASP A 167 4.14 -5.25 16.70
N ASN A 168 4.17 -3.99 16.28
CA ASN A 168 3.68 -2.88 17.08
C ASN A 168 2.16 -2.69 17.02
N PHE A 169 1.48 -3.38 16.12
CA PHE A 169 0.04 -3.24 15.89
C PHE A 169 -0.65 -4.59 15.98
N LYS A 170 -1.91 -4.57 16.41
CA LYS A 170 -2.76 -5.76 16.43
C LYS A 170 -2.82 -6.46 15.07
N LYS A 171 -2.91 -5.67 14.03
CA LYS A 171 -2.86 -6.11 12.64
C LYS A 171 -2.14 -5.08 11.79
N MET A 172 -1.20 -5.53 10.98
CA MET A 172 -0.58 -4.70 9.94
C MET A 172 -0.66 -5.42 8.60
N THR A 173 -0.94 -4.65 7.55
CA THR A 173 -0.92 -5.14 6.17
C THR A 173 -0.04 -4.24 5.33
N LEU A 174 0.61 -4.81 4.31
CA LEU A 174 1.33 -4.07 3.28
C LEU A 174 0.78 -4.47 1.92
N GLY A 175 0.31 -3.48 1.15
CA GLY A 175 -0.08 -3.65 -0.25
C GLY A 175 1.14 -3.84 -1.16
N THR A 176 0.90 -4.32 -2.38
CA THR A 176 1.92 -4.39 -3.43
C THR A 176 2.12 -3.02 -4.08
N SER A 177 3.23 -2.84 -4.81
CA SER A 177 3.36 -1.72 -5.75
C SER A 177 2.26 -1.78 -6.84
N LEU A 178 1.98 -0.65 -7.50
CA LEU A 178 0.84 -0.53 -8.42
C LEU A 178 0.93 -1.46 -9.63
N MET A 179 2.13 -1.67 -10.15
CA MET A 179 2.41 -2.56 -11.28
C MET A 179 3.24 -3.77 -10.86
N TYR A 180 2.96 -4.28 -9.67
CA TYR A 180 3.52 -5.55 -9.26
C TYR A 180 2.87 -6.63 -10.11
N TRP A 181 3.67 -7.30 -10.94
CA TRP A 181 3.16 -8.39 -11.75
C TRP A 181 2.97 -9.62 -10.88
N MET A 182 1.77 -9.81 -10.47
CA MET A 182 1.30 -11.09 -9.96
C MET A 182 0.63 -11.78 -11.12
N GLY A 183 1.01 -13.00 -11.42
CA GLY A 183 0.39 -13.76 -12.50
C GLY A 183 -1.12 -13.51 -12.53
N GLN A 184 -1.65 -13.25 -13.71
CA GLN A 184 -3.10 -13.05 -13.85
C GLN A 184 -3.83 -14.32 -13.43
N GLU A 185 -5.06 -14.19 -12.95
CA GLU A 185 -5.92 -15.34 -12.67
C GLU A 185 -5.79 -16.37 -13.82
N ASN A 186 -5.41 -17.59 -13.47
CA ASN A 186 -5.18 -18.71 -14.39
C ASN A 186 -3.91 -18.67 -15.26
N GLN A 187 -2.96 -17.78 -14.98
CA GLN A 187 -1.62 -17.87 -15.57
C GLN A 187 -0.63 -18.36 -14.51
N THR A 188 0.08 -19.41 -14.85
CA THR A 188 1.22 -19.87 -14.06
C THR A 188 2.35 -18.87 -14.23
N ASP A 189 2.92 -18.41 -13.13
CA ASP A 189 4.09 -17.55 -13.18
C ASP A 189 5.30 -18.37 -13.61
N GLN A 190 5.84 -18.07 -14.79
CA GLN A 190 7.01 -18.75 -15.33
C GLN A 190 8.28 -18.60 -14.48
N VAL A 191 8.29 -17.66 -13.54
CA VAL A 191 9.41 -17.49 -12.58
C VAL A 191 9.35 -18.51 -11.45
N ILE A 192 8.23 -19.17 -11.24
CA ILE A 192 7.97 -20.10 -10.14
C ILE A 192 7.82 -21.56 -10.64
N GLU A 193 7.88 -21.76 -11.94
CA GLU A 193 7.89 -23.10 -12.55
C GLU A 193 9.18 -23.88 -12.29
#